data_3de6c4b5421150e4cca330ace283311f
#
_entry.id   3de6c4b5421150e4cca330ace283311f
#
_cell.length_a   1.000
_cell.length_b   1.000
_cell.length_c   1.000
_cell.angle_alpha   90.00
_cell.angle_beta   90.00
_cell.angle_gamma   90.00
#
_symmetry.space_group_name_H-M   'P 1'
#
loop_
_entity.id
_entity.type
_entity.pdbx_description
1 polymer ?
#
loop_
_entity_poly.entity_id
_entity_poly.type
_entity_poly.pdbx_seq_one_letter_code
_entity_poly.pdbx_strand_id
1 'polypeptide(L)'
;MERNWARAVAGGLAGTLVMTAVGLWVAPIMGIPRMNPADMLAGAMGGNTMLGWAGHLMIGTILALIYAVVAPRLPGPPPVRGALYSIAPWLMTMLAVMPMMGMPAFGGAASTAMGSLIGHLVYGAILGAIYGQPDQAQHAHPAHA
;
A
#
# COMPACT_ATOMS: atom_id res chain seq x y z
N MET A 1 -19.09 15.07 2.85
CA MET A 1 -18.61 13.66 2.75
C MET A 1 -17.74 13.36 3.97
N GLU A 2 -18.23 12.53 4.86
CA GLU A 2 -17.44 12.09 6.01
C GLU A 2 -16.48 11.00 5.60
N ARG A 3 -15.18 11.22 5.89
CA ARG A 3 -14.13 10.25 5.61
C ARG A 3 -14.09 9.22 6.73
N ASN A 4 -14.13 7.94 6.38
CA ASN A 4 -14.01 6.88 7.38
C ASN A 4 -12.53 6.58 7.67
N TRP A 5 -11.96 7.34 8.60
CA TRP A 5 -10.56 7.22 9.00
C TRP A 5 -10.21 5.85 9.58
N ALA A 6 -11.14 5.25 10.34
CA ALA A 6 -10.92 3.93 10.91
C ALA A 6 -10.78 2.86 9.82
N ARG A 7 -11.62 2.90 8.77
CA ARG A 7 -11.48 2.01 7.62
C ARG A 7 -10.21 2.26 6.84
N ALA A 8 -9.78 3.52 6.71
CA ALA A 8 -8.50 3.84 6.07
C ALA A 8 -7.33 3.21 6.84
N VAL A 9 -7.27 3.40 8.16
CA VAL A 9 -6.23 2.80 9.01
C VAL A 9 -6.25 1.27 8.92
N ALA A 10 -7.42 0.65 9.07
CA ALA A 10 -7.56 -0.80 8.96
C ALA A 10 -7.11 -1.32 7.58
N GLY A 11 -7.52 -0.64 6.51
CA GLY A 11 -7.11 -0.97 5.14
C GLY A 11 -5.62 -0.79 4.91
N GLY A 12 -5.02 0.27 5.46
CA GLY A 12 -3.58 0.51 5.39
C GLY A 12 -2.77 -0.56 6.09
N LEU A 13 -3.14 -0.93 7.32
CA LEU A 13 -2.48 -2.00 8.07
C LEU A 13 -2.63 -3.35 7.37
N ALA A 14 -3.85 -3.73 6.99
CA ALA A 14 -4.11 -4.99 6.30
C ALA A 14 -3.36 -5.05 4.95
N GLY A 15 -3.43 -3.99 4.15
CA GLY A 15 -2.72 -3.90 2.87
C GLY A 15 -1.20 -4.04 3.03
N THR A 16 -0.62 -3.38 4.04
CA THR A 16 0.81 -3.46 4.35
C THR A 16 1.23 -4.88 4.72
N LEU A 17 0.46 -5.57 5.57
CA LEU A 17 0.76 -6.94 5.96
C LEU A 17 0.63 -7.90 4.78
N VAL A 18 -0.43 -7.78 3.97
CA VAL A 18 -0.64 -8.65 2.81
C VAL A 18 0.41 -8.42 1.72
N MET A 19 0.77 -7.16 1.41
CA MET A 19 1.84 -6.89 0.44
C MET A 19 3.18 -7.48 0.90
N THR A 20 3.48 -7.42 2.20
CA THR A 20 4.69 -8.02 2.76
C THR A 20 4.65 -9.55 2.63
N ALA A 21 3.51 -10.16 2.92
CA ALA A 21 3.32 -11.59 2.72
C ALA A 21 3.52 -12.02 1.26
N VAL A 22 3.01 -11.23 0.31
CA VAL A 22 3.24 -11.45 -1.12
C VAL A 22 4.73 -11.36 -1.46
N GLY A 23 5.44 -10.35 -0.98
CA GLY A 23 6.88 -10.20 -1.22
C GLY A 23 7.73 -11.31 -0.61
N LEU A 24 7.31 -11.85 0.54
CA LEU A 24 8.05 -12.91 1.26
C LEU A 24 7.82 -14.30 0.68
N TRP A 25 6.58 -14.62 0.27
CA TRP A 25 6.19 -16.00 -0.05
C TRP A 25 5.68 -16.20 -1.47
N VAL A 26 4.97 -15.23 -2.05
CA VAL A 26 4.40 -15.38 -3.39
C VAL A 26 5.41 -14.99 -4.46
N ALA A 27 6.10 -13.87 -4.31
CA ALA A 27 7.08 -13.39 -5.28
C ALA A 27 8.20 -14.43 -5.57
N PRO A 28 8.79 -15.13 -4.58
CA PRO A 28 9.79 -16.16 -4.85
C PRO A 28 9.27 -17.34 -5.69
N ILE A 29 8.01 -17.73 -5.52
CA ILE A 29 7.39 -18.80 -6.33
C ILE A 29 7.29 -18.38 -7.81
N MET A 30 7.17 -17.07 -8.07
CA MET A 30 7.12 -16.48 -9.41
C MET A 30 8.53 -16.21 -10.00
N GLY A 31 9.60 -16.63 -9.32
CA GLY A 31 10.97 -16.33 -9.74
C GLY A 31 11.42 -14.88 -9.49
N ILE A 32 10.68 -14.14 -8.70
CA ILE A 32 11.01 -12.78 -8.28
C ILE A 32 11.79 -12.84 -6.97
N PRO A 33 12.85 -12.02 -6.76
CA PRO A 33 13.59 -12.01 -5.51
C PRO A 33 12.69 -11.78 -4.29
N ARG A 34 12.98 -12.49 -3.22
CA ARG A 34 12.29 -12.28 -1.94
C ARG A 34 12.51 -10.84 -1.46
N MET A 35 11.44 -10.15 -1.14
CA MET A 35 11.46 -8.75 -0.68
C MET A 35 10.70 -8.59 0.62
N ASN A 36 11.33 -7.95 1.60
CA ASN A 36 10.70 -7.51 2.83
C ASN A 36 10.96 -6.02 3.05
N PRO A 37 9.99 -5.13 2.81
CA PRO A 37 10.18 -3.70 3.01
C PRO A 37 10.53 -3.33 4.45
N ALA A 38 10.06 -4.09 5.44
CA ALA A 38 10.39 -3.86 6.84
C ALA A 38 11.88 -4.12 7.13
N ASP A 39 12.47 -5.16 6.52
CA ASP A 39 13.91 -5.45 6.67
C ASP A 39 14.76 -4.39 5.95
N MET A 40 14.29 -3.90 4.81
CA MET A 40 14.96 -2.79 4.10
C MET A 40 15.00 -1.53 4.97
N LEU A 41 13.87 -1.16 5.59
CA LEU A 41 13.81 -0.03 6.52
C LEU A 41 14.64 -0.28 7.76
N ALA A 42 14.65 -1.50 8.31
CA ALA A 42 15.50 -1.88 9.44
C ALA A 42 16.99 -1.64 9.11
N GLY A 43 17.43 -2.00 7.90
CA GLY A 43 18.80 -1.73 7.44
C GLY A 43 19.15 -0.25 7.48
N ALA A 44 18.24 0.62 7.04
CA ALA A 44 18.42 2.08 7.09
C ALA A 44 18.35 2.64 8.54
N MET A 45 17.79 1.88 9.48
CA MET A 45 17.62 2.25 10.90
C MET A 45 18.60 1.50 11.83
N GLY A 46 19.81 1.23 11.37
CA GLY A 46 20.86 0.58 12.16
C GLY A 46 20.62 -0.91 12.43
N GLY A 47 19.82 -1.58 11.61
CA GLY A 47 19.55 -3.03 11.72
C GLY A 47 18.43 -3.39 12.70
N ASN A 48 17.71 -2.41 13.25
CA ASN A 48 16.64 -2.66 14.22
C ASN A 48 15.35 -3.10 13.53
N THR A 49 15.05 -4.39 13.60
CA THR A 49 13.88 -5.02 12.98
C THR A 49 12.55 -4.45 13.50
N MET A 50 12.45 -4.13 14.79
CA MET A 50 11.22 -3.54 15.36
C MET A 50 10.95 -2.15 14.76
N LEU A 51 11.99 -1.33 14.64
CA LEU A 51 11.87 -0.01 14.00
C LEU A 51 11.53 -0.13 12.52
N GLY A 52 12.10 -1.11 11.83
CA GLY A 52 11.77 -1.41 10.44
C GLY A 52 10.29 -1.75 10.25
N TRP A 53 9.74 -2.64 11.07
CA TRP A 53 8.31 -2.98 11.04
C TRP A 53 7.42 -1.82 11.44
N ALA A 54 7.77 -1.10 12.51
CA ALA A 54 7.02 0.08 12.94
C ALA A 54 6.97 1.15 11.84
N GLY A 55 8.12 1.41 11.20
CA GLY A 55 8.21 2.34 10.07
C GLY A 55 7.38 1.89 8.88
N HIS A 56 7.43 0.60 8.51
CA HIS A 56 6.67 0.06 7.39
C HIS A 56 5.15 0.17 7.61
N LEU A 57 4.67 -0.22 8.79
CA LEU A 57 3.25 -0.09 9.15
C LEU A 57 2.81 1.38 9.24
N MET A 58 3.66 2.26 9.77
CA MET A 58 3.41 3.69 9.82
C MET A 58 3.27 4.29 8.41
N ILE A 59 4.20 3.99 7.50
CA ILE A 59 4.15 4.46 6.11
C ILE A 59 2.87 3.97 5.44
N GLY A 60 2.53 2.69 5.56
CA GLY A 60 1.29 2.14 5.00
C GLY A 60 0.03 2.81 5.56
N THR A 61 0.03 3.16 6.85
CA THR A 61 -1.07 3.89 7.49
C THR A 61 -1.16 5.32 6.98
N ILE A 62 -0.05 6.05 6.88
CA ILE A 62 -0.04 7.42 6.35
C ILE A 62 -0.54 7.44 4.90
N LEU A 63 -0.07 6.53 4.07
CA LEU A 63 -0.55 6.40 2.68
C LEU A 63 -2.05 6.10 2.63
N ALA A 64 -2.58 5.30 3.54
CA ALA A 64 -4.01 5.02 3.61
C ALA A 64 -4.84 6.25 4.02
N LEU A 65 -4.32 7.08 4.93
CA LEU A 65 -4.98 8.35 5.29
C LEU A 65 -4.98 9.33 4.09
N ILE A 66 -3.90 9.39 3.32
CA ILE A 66 -3.84 10.16 2.07
C ILE A 66 -4.84 9.60 1.06
N TYR A 67 -4.92 8.26 0.92
CA TYR A 67 -5.91 7.62 0.06
C TYR A 67 -7.34 8.05 0.41
N ALA A 68 -7.71 8.10 1.69
CA ALA A 68 -9.05 8.53 2.11
C ALA A 68 -9.41 9.95 1.64
N VAL A 69 -8.40 10.80 1.41
CA VAL A 69 -8.61 12.15 0.87
C VAL A 69 -8.78 12.15 -0.65
N VAL A 70 -8.04 11.31 -1.36
CA VAL A 70 -8.01 11.31 -2.83
C VAL A 70 -8.98 10.32 -3.45
N ALA A 71 -9.43 9.30 -2.73
CA ALA A 71 -10.30 8.23 -3.21
C ALA A 71 -11.56 8.72 -3.97
N PRO A 72 -12.26 9.80 -3.54
CA PRO A 72 -13.42 10.30 -4.27
C PRO A 72 -13.13 10.80 -5.69
N ARG A 73 -11.86 11.10 -5.99
CA ARG A 73 -11.43 11.60 -7.30
C ARG A 73 -10.94 10.50 -8.25
N LEU A 74 -10.78 9.29 -7.73
CA LEU A 74 -10.26 8.16 -8.51
C LEU A 74 -11.40 7.39 -9.18
N PRO A 75 -11.24 6.97 -10.44
CA PRO A 75 -12.26 6.21 -11.16
C PRO A 75 -12.29 4.74 -10.75
N GLY A 76 -13.45 4.10 -10.94
CA GLY A 76 -13.62 2.67 -10.81
C GLY A 76 -14.14 2.19 -9.45
N PRO A 77 -14.31 0.88 -9.28
CA PRO A 77 -14.73 0.28 -8.02
C PRO A 77 -13.61 0.38 -6.97
N PRO A 78 -13.93 0.23 -5.66
CA PRO A 78 -12.99 0.48 -4.57
C PRO A 78 -11.64 -0.21 -4.69
N PRO A 79 -11.52 -1.52 -5.00
CA PRO A 79 -10.20 -2.15 -5.15
C PRO A 79 -9.38 -1.57 -6.30
N VAL A 80 -10.02 -1.22 -7.41
CA VAL A 80 -9.35 -0.61 -8.57
C VAL A 80 -8.84 0.78 -8.23
N ARG A 81 -9.63 1.60 -7.53
CA ARG A 81 -9.20 2.91 -7.04
C ARG A 81 -7.95 2.81 -6.17
N GLY A 82 -7.96 1.87 -5.23
CA GLY A 82 -6.82 1.64 -4.36
C GLY A 82 -5.58 1.19 -5.15
N ALA A 83 -5.74 0.26 -6.08
CA ALA A 83 -4.64 -0.20 -6.94
C ALA A 83 -4.08 0.96 -7.80
N LEU A 84 -4.92 1.77 -8.42
CA LEU A 84 -4.49 2.96 -9.18
C LEU A 84 -3.75 3.96 -8.29
N TYR A 85 -4.28 4.23 -7.10
CA TYR A 85 -3.62 5.09 -6.13
C TYR A 85 -2.20 4.61 -5.81
N SER A 86 -2.02 3.31 -5.62
CA SER A 86 -0.76 2.73 -5.18
C SER A 86 0.38 2.81 -6.21
N ILE A 87 0.08 3.15 -7.45
CA ILE A 87 1.10 3.41 -8.48
C ILE A 87 1.97 4.64 -8.09
N ALA A 88 1.36 5.67 -7.51
CA ALA A 88 2.10 6.86 -7.09
C ALA A 88 3.12 6.56 -5.96
N PRO A 89 2.77 5.93 -4.83
CA PRO A 89 3.74 5.53 -3.83
C PRO A 89 4.76 4.50 -4.35
N TRP A 90 4.38 3.61 -5.29
CA TRP A 90 5.34 2.74 -5.94
C TRP A 90 6.40 3.52 -6.72
N LEU A 91 6.00 4.48 -7.55
CA LEU A 91 6.92 5.35 -8.28
C LEU A 91 7.82 6.14 -7.33
N MET A 92 7.25 6.68 -6.25
CA MET A 92 8.03 7.38 -5.22
C MET A 92 9.09 6.44 -4.59
N THR A 93 8.71 5.21 -4.29
CA THR A 93 9.65 4.20 -3.76
C THR A 93 10.76 3.90 -4.76
N MET A 94 10.42 3.67 -6.03
CA MET A 94 11.40 3.30 -7.06
C MET A 94 12.35 4.43 -7.45
N LEU A 95 11.86 5.66 -7.48
CA LEU A 95 12.61 6.82 -8.00
C LEU A 95 13.25 7.67 -6.89
N ALA A 96 12.75 7.61 -5.67
CA ALA A 96 13.26 8.42 -4.56
C ALA A 96 13.80 7.55 -3.42
N VAL A 97 12.97 6.66 -2.85
CA VAL A 97 13.35 5.90 -1.65
C VAL A 97 14.52 4.95 -1.94
N MET A 98 14.46 4.19 -3.04
CA MET A 98 15.54 3.28 -3.42
C MET A 98 16.88 3.99 -3.58
N PRO A 99 17.01 5.08 -4.37
CA PRO A 99 18.25 5.85 -4.45
C PRO A 99 18.70 6.46 -3.12
N MET A 100 17.79 6.94 -2.29
CA MET A 100 18.13 7.47 -0.95
C MET A 100 18.73 6.39 -0.03
N MET A 101 18.38 5.12 -0.26
CA MET A 101 18.93 3.96 0.46
C MET A 101 20.20 3.39 -0.21
N GLY A 102 20.77 4.08 -1.21
CA GLY A 102 21.98 3.65 -1.93
C GLY A 102 21.73 2.54 -2.95
N MET A 103 20.49 2.25 -3.29
CA MET A 103 20.12 1.28 -4.33
C MET A 103 19.85 1.98 -5.66
N PRO A 104 20.06 1.32 -6.80
CA PRO A 104 19.68 1.89 -8.09
C PRO A 104 18.17 2.16 -8.17
N ALA A 105 17.77 3.17 -8.95
CA ALA A 105 16.38 3.36 -9.31
C ALA A 105 15.80 2.05 -9.88
N PHE A 106 14.54 1.77 -9.59
CA PHE A 106 13.86 0.52 -9.91
C PHE A 106 14.54 -0.75 -9.35
N GLY A 107 15.38 -0.60 -8.30
CA GLY A 107 16.07 -1.70 -7.63
C GLY A 107 17.14 -2.40 -8.48
N GLY A 108 17.56 -1.79 -9.58
CA GLY A 108 18.61 -2.30 -10.47
C GLY A 108 18.22 -3.52 -11.33
N ALA A 109 17.00 -4.03 -11.20
CA ALA A 109 16.50 -5.16 -11.98
C ALA A 109 15.00 -5.06 -12.25
N ALA A 110 14.58 -5.47 -13.46
CA ALA A 110 13.16 -5.49 -13.83
C ALA A 110 12.31 -6.40 -12.91
N SER A 111 12.86 -7.52 -12.45
CA SER A 111 12.21 -8.43 -11.50
C SER A 111 11.93 -7.76 -10.15
N THR A 112 12.86 -6.94 -9.64
CA THR A 112 12.68 -6.18 -8.40
C THR A 112 11.58 -5.12 -8.56
N ALA A 113 11.62 -4.36 -9.65
CA ALA A 113 10.59 -3.36 -9.95
C ALA A 113 9.21 -3.99 -10.09
N MET A 114 9.10 -5.12 -10.79
CA MET A 114 7.85 -5.85 -10.99
C MET A 114 7.30 -6.41 -9.68
N GLY A 115 8.14 -7.04 -8.88
CA GLY A 115 7.74 -7.58 -7.58
C GLY A 115 7.25 -6.48 -6.63
N SER A 116 7.94 -5.35 -6.60
CA SER A 116 7.52 -4.18 -5.85
C SER A 116 6.18 -3.61 -6.37
N LEU A 117 6.00 -3.55 -7.70
CA LEU A 117 4.73 -3.12 -8.30
C LEU A 117 3.57 -4.02 -7.86
N ILE A 118 3.75 -5.33 -7.98
CA ILE A 118 2.73 -6.30 -7.54
C ILE A 118 2.37 -6.08 -6.08
N GLY A 119 3.37 -5.94 -5.21
CA GLY A 119 3.14 -5.65 -3.79
C GLY A 119 2.32 -4.38 -3.57
N HIS A 120 2.66 -3.29 -4.25
CA HIS A 120 1.93 -2.02 -4.13
C HIS A 120 0.50 -2.12 -4.69
N LEU A 121 0.29 -2.79 -5.82
CA LEU A 121 -1.05 -3.01 -6.38
C LEU A 121 -1.92 -3.83 -5.41
N VAL A 122 -1.36 -4.87 -4.78
CA VAL A 122 -2.05 -5.65 -3.76
C VAL A 122 -2.37 -4.80 -2.53
N TYR A 123 -1.40 -4.02 -2.02
CA TYR A 123 -1.63 -3.06 -0.94
C TYR A 123 -2.82 -2.15 -1.26
N GLY A 124 -2.79 -1.51 -2.43
CA GLY A 124 -3.83 -0.58 -2.84
C GLY A 124 -5.19 -1.25 -3.03
N ALA A 125 -5.24 -2.43 -3.64
CA ALA A 125 -6.48 -3.17 -3.84
C ALA A 125 -7.15 -3.55 -2.49
N ILE A 126 -6.37 -4.03 -1.51
CA ILE A 126 -6.85 -4.34 -0.16
C ILE A 126 -7.32 -3.07 0.56
N LEU A 127 -6.51 -2.01 0.51
CA LEU A 127 -6.89 -0.71 1.08
C LEU A 127 -8.21 -0.21 0.49
N GLY A 128 -8.34 -0.21 -0.83
CA GLY A 128 -9.56 0.22 -1.51
C GLY A 128 -10.77 -0.63 -1.14
N ALA A 129 -10.61 -1.95 -1.11
CA ALA A 129 -11.67 -2.89 -0.73
C ALA A 129 -12.18 -2.65 0.70
N ILE A 130 -11.28 -2.46 1.66
CA ILE A 130 -11.65 -2.23 3.07
C ILE A 130 -12.21 -0.82 3.27
N TYR A 131 -11.64 0.18 2.61
CA TYR A 131 -12.14 1.56 2.68
C TYR A 131 -13.56 1.67 2.09
N GLY A 132 -13.81 1.01 0.96
CA GLY A 132 -15.13 0.93 0.33
C GLY A 132 -15.52 2.19 -0.44
N GLN A 133 -16.80 2.30 -0.74
CA GLN A 133 -17.37 3.49 -1.41
C GLN A 133 -17.59 4.61 -0.38
N PRO A 134 -17.16 5.85 -0.66
CA PRO A 134 -17.37 6.98 0.25
C PRO A 134 -18.84 7.37 0.49
N ASP A 135 -19.75 6.98 -0.41
CA ASP A 135 -21.10 7.56 -0.51
C ASP A 135 -22.27 6.60 -0.27
N GLN A 136 -22.07 5.32 0.09
CA GLN A 136 -23.18 4.37 0.25
C GLN A 136 -23.86 4.40 1.62
N ALA A 137 -23.39 5.19 2.58
CA ALA A 137 -24.00 5.28 3.90
C ALA A 137 -25.23 6.21 3.99
N GLN A 138 -25.54 7.00 2.96
CA GLN A 138 -26.60 8.03 3.03
C GLN A 138 -27.90 7.71 2.26
N HIS A 139 -27.98 6.59 1.56
CA HIS A 139 -29.22 6.23 0.83
C HIS A 139 -30.08 5.17 1.51
N ALA A 140 -29.75 4.78 2.73
CA ALA A 140 -30.63 3.99 3.59
C ALA A 140 -31.53 4.91 4.42
N HIS A 141 -32.29 5.79 3.75
CA HIS A 141 -33.43 6.44 4.41
C HIS A 141 -34.65 5.50 4.21
N PRO A 142 -35.27 4.97 5.26
CA PRO A 142 -36.54 4.26 5.11
C PRO A 142 -37.54 5.27 4.60
N ALA A 143 -38.15 4.97 3.46
CA ALA A 143 -39.36 5.63 3.04
C ALA A 143 -40.42 5.36 4.12
N HIS A 144 -40.70 6.35 4.93
CA HIS A 144 -41.89 6.31 5.80
C HIS A 144 -43.10 6.47 4.89
N ALA A 145 -43.81 5.37 4.74
CA ALA A 145 -45.23 5.38 4.30
C ALA A 145 -46.09 6.00 5.39
#